data_666ec8c74e7c080ca8c8219a31b45f1a
#
_entry.id   666ec8c74e7c080ca8c8219a31b45f1a
#
_cell.length_a   1.000
_cell.length_b   1.000
_cell.length_c   1.000
_cell.angle_alpha   90.00
_cell.angle_beta   90.00
_cell.angle_gamma   90.00
#
_symmetry.space_group_name_H-M   'P 1'
#
loop_
_entity.id
_entity.type
_entity.pdbx_description
1 polymer ?
#
loop_
_entity_poly.entity_id
_entity_poly.type
_entity_poly.pdbx_seq_one_letter_code
_entity_poly.pdbx_strand_id
1 'polypeptide(L)'
;KAEFYQLDLTRFENCMKACEGMDFVFHLAGIKGSPAMTVKRPASFFTPLILFNTNMMEAARQCGVERYLYTSTIGVYSPAEVFYEDDVWRTFPSENDRFAGWAKRMGELQAEAYKIEYGWDKVSIVRPANVYGPYDNFDPENAMVIPSLIKRALDGENPLVVWGDGSQIRDFIHAEDVARGMLLVLEK
;
A
#
# COMPACT_ATOMS: atom_id res chain seq x y z
N LYS A 1 1.25 -25.48 6.93
CA LYS A 1 2.31 -25.24 5.94
C LYS A 1 1.80 -24.24 4.94
N ALA A 2 2.51 -23.13 4.71
CA ALA A 2 2.09 -22.13 3.73
C ALA A 2 2.18 -22.71 2.31
N GLU A 3 1.17 -22.42 1.49
CA GLU A 3 1.15 -22.71 0.07
C GLU A 3 1.43 -21.42 -0.71
N PHE A 4 2.18 -21.53 -1.81
CA PHE A 4 2.54 -20.41 -2.66
C PHE A 4 1.87 -20.53 -4.03
N TYR A 5 1.17 -19.46 -4.43
CA TYR A 5 0.56 -19.34 -5.75
C TYR A 5 1.09 -18.09 -6.44
N GLN A 6 1.59 -18.23 -7.65
CA GLN A 6 1.94 -17.07 -8.49
C GLN A 6 0.74 -16.71 -9.36
N LEU A 7 0.04 -15.62 -9.00
CA LEU A 7 -1.20 -15.18 -9.63
C LEU A 7 -1.12 -13.71 -10.05
N ASP A 8 -1.62 -13.41 -11.25
CA ASP A 8 -1.84 -12.04 -11.71
C ASP A 8 -3.20 -11.55 -11.17
N LEU A 9 -3.17 -10.72 -10.12
CA LEU A 9 -4.36 -10.20 -9.46
C LEU A 9 -5.08 -9.08 -10.25
N THR A 10 -4.56 -8.67 -11.41
CA THR A 10 -5.34 -7.83 -12.33
C THR A 10 -6.46 -8.60 -13.02
N ARG A 11 -6.46 -9.93 -12.90
CA ARG A 11 -7.48 -10.84 -13.42
C ARG A 11 -8.39 -11.31 -12.30
N PHE A 12 -9.68 -11.06 -12.44
CA PHE A 12 -10.66 -11.36 -11.40
C PHE A 12 -10.72 -12.86 -11.03
N GLU A 13 -10.61 -13.75 -12.00
CA GLU A 13 -10.60 -15.20 -11.78
C GLU A 13 -9.43 -15.65 -10.89
N ASN A 14 -8.28 -14.96 -10.95
CA ASN A 14 -7.13 -15.23 -10.08
C ASN A 14 -7.38 -14.72 -8.66
N CYS A 15 -8.08 -13.60 -8.51
CA CYS A 15 -8.49 -13.09 -7.21
C CYS A 15 -9.49 -14.02 -6.52
N MET A 16 -10.46 -14.55 -7.28
CA MET A 16 -11.39 -15.58 -6.77
C MET A 16 -10.63 -16.80 -6.25
N LYS A 17 -9.69 -17.33 -7.05
CA LYS A 17 -8.83 -18.45 -6.63
C LYS A 17 -8.00 -18.15 -5.38
N ALA A 18 -7.53 -16.91 -5.22
CA ALA A 18 -6.75 -16.50 -4.05
C ALA A 18 -7.61 -16.38 -2.78
N CYS A 19 -8.91 -16.12 -2.91
CA CYS A 19 -9.83 -15.93 -1.79
C CYS A 19 -10.66 -17.17 -1.44
N GLU A 20 -10.71 -18.17 -2.33
CA GLU A 20 -11.51 -19.38 -2.13
C GLU A 20 -11.09 -20.15 -0.88
N GLY A 21 -12.02 -20.35 0.05
CA GLY A 21 -11.78 -21.06 1.31
C GLY A 21 -10.95 -20.29 2.33
N MET A 22 -10.71 -19.01 2.13
CA MET A 22 -9.97 -18.18 3.09
C MET A 22 -10.92 -17.44 4.03
N ASP A 23 -10.64 -17.52 5.33
CA ASP A 23 -11.35 -16.77 6.37
C ASP A 23 -10.81 -15.32 6.46
N PHE A 24 -9.50 -15.15 6.34
CA PHE A 24 -8.82 -13.85 6.46
C PHE A 24 -7.99 -13.54 5.21
N VAL A 25 -8.08 -12.31 4.75
CA VAL A 25 -7.27 -11.83 3.62
C VAL A 25 -6.49 -10.57 4.03
N PHE A 26 -5.17 -10.64 3.93
CA PHE A 26 -4.29 -9.49 4.03
C PHE A 26 -3.91 -9.03 2.62
N HIS A 27 -4.57 -7.99 2.12
CA HIS A 27 -4.27 -7.46 0.80
C HIS A 27 -3.08 -6.51 0.86
N LEU A 28 -1.88 -7.08 0.72
CA LEU A 28 -0.60 -6.37 0.76
C LEU A 28 -0.02 -6.10 -0.63
N ALA A 29 -0.71 -6.56 -1.69
CA ALA A 29 -0.25 -6.39 -3.05
C ALA A 29 -0.15 -4.90 -3.42
N GLY A 30 0.94 -4.54 -4.07
CA GLY A 30 1.20 -3.18 -4.52
C GLY A 30 2.24 -3.16 -5.62
N ILE A 31 2.25 -2.10 -6.40
CA ILE A 31 3.32 -1.80 -7.34
C ILE A 31 4.05 -0.59 -6.80
N LYS A 32 5.35 -0.75 -6.55
CA LYS A 32 6.24 0.32 -6.15
C LYS A 32 7.23 0.66 -7.26
N GLY A 33 7.64 1.91 -7.28
CA GLY A 33 8.73 2.41 -8.11
C GLY A 33 9.26 3.70 -7.52
N SER A 34 10.44 4.12 -7.95
CA SER A 34 10.97 5.43 -7.56
C SER A 34 10.03 6.55 -8.01
N PRO A 35 10.03 7.73 -7.34
CA PRO A 35 9.23 8.89 -7.77
C PRO A 35 9.44 9.24 -9.25
N ALA A 36 10.67 9.13 -9.76
CA ALA A 36 10.97 9.37 -11.17
C ALA A 36 10.25 8.38 -12.10
N MET A 37 10.15 7.11 -11.71
CA MET A 37 9.42 6.11 -12.51
C MET A 37 7.91 6.34 -12.49
N THR A 38 7.34 6.69 -11.36
CA THR A 38 5.90 6.94 -11.23
C THR A 38 5.46 8.16 -12.03
N VAL A 39 6.28 9.20 -12.09
CA VAL A 39 6.06 10.37 -12.95
C VAL A 39 6.17 10.01 -14.45
N LYS A 40 7.17 9.21 -14.81
CA LYS A 40 7.44 8.83 -16.21
C LYS A 40 6.42 7.84 -16.78
N ARG A 41 5.88 6.94 -15.94
CA ARG A 41 4.99 5.84 -16.36
C ARG A 41 3.73 5.75 -15.47
N PRO A 42 2.95 6.80 -15.31
CA PRO A 42 1.85 6.81 -14.33
C PRO A 42 0.80 5.74 -14.60
N ALA A 43 0.44 5.48 -15.87
CA ALA A 43 -0.55 4.47 -16.22
C ALA A 43 -0.11 3.04 -15.87
N SER A 44 1.19 2.74 -15.97
CA SER A 44 1.74 1.42 -15.61
C SER A 44 1.66 1.11 -14.11
N PHE A 45 1.48 2.14 -13.27
CA PHE A 45 1.25 2.01 -11.83
C PHE A 45 -0.24 2.10 -11.50
N PHE A 46 -0.92 3.11 -12.03
CA PHE A 46 -2.31 3.44 -11.71
C PHE A 46 -3.28 2.32 -12.10
N THR A 47 -3.23 1.88 -13.36
CA THR A 47 -4.19 0.90 -13.88
C THR A 47 -4.13 -0.44 -13.13
N PRO A 48 -2.96 -1.09 -12.96
CA PRO A 48 -2.90 -2.33 -12.20
C PRO A 48 -3.30 -2.16 -10.74
N LEU A 49 -2.93 -1.02 -10.10
CA LEU A 49 -3.33 -0.73 -8.72
C LEU A 49 -4.85 -0.72 -8.55
N ILE A 50 -5.59 -0.05 -9.45
CA ILE A 50 -7.04 -0.05 -9.42
C ILE A 50 -7.59 -1.47 -9.64
N LEU A 51 -7.10 -2.16 -10.65
CA LEU A 51 -7.60 -3.48 -11.01
C LEU A 51 -7.47 -4.48 -9.86
N PHE A 52 -6.28 -4.68 -9.32
CA PHE A 52 -6.14 -5.70 -8.29
C PHE A 52 -6.74 -5.29 -6.93
N ASN A 53 -6.74 -4.00 -6.58
CA ASN A 53 -7.42 -3.54 -5.37
C ASN A 53 -8.93 -3.80 -5.45
N THR A 54 -9.56 -3.44 -6.58
CA THR A 54 -10.99 -3.64 -6.82
C THR A 54 -11.34 -5.13 -6.90
N ASN A 55 -10.60 -5.88 -7.69
CA ASN A 55 -10.85 -7.30 -7.91
C ASN A 55 -10.69 -8.14 -6.64
N MET A 56 -9.64 -7.89 -5.85
CA MET A 56 -9.39 -8.64 -4.61
C MET A 56 -10.49 -8.40 -3.57
N MET A 57 -10.95 -7.17 -3.42
CA MET A 57 -12.02 -6.86 -2.47
C MET A 57 -13.35 -7.48 -2.91
N GLU A 58 -13.67 -7.42 -4.21
CA GLU A 58 -14.87 -8.07 -4.74
C GLU A 58 -14.79 -9.59 -4.63
N ALA A 59 -13.65 -10.20 -4.93
CA ALA A 59 -13.43 -11.63 -4.76
C ALA A 59 -13.58 -12.06 -3.30
N ALA A 60 -13.01 -11.32 -2.37
CA ALA A 60 -13.13 -11.58 -0.94
C ALA A 60 -14.59 -11.54 -0.47
N ARG A 61 -15.36 -10.54 -0.94
CA ARG A 61 -16.79 -10.45 -0.64
C ARG A 61 -17.57 -11.65 -1.18
N GLN A 62 -17.33 -12.03 -2.45
CA GLN A 62 -18.03 -13.16 -3.09
C GLN A 62 -17.65 -14.50 -2.46
N CYS A 63 -16.40 -14.68 -2.03
CA CYS A 63 -15.95 -15.89 -1.34
C CYS A 63 -16.39 -15.95 0.14
N GLY A 64 -17.02 -14.91 0.67
CA GLY A 64 -17.50 -14.89 2.05
C GLY A 64 -16.41 -14.73 3.09
N VAL A 65 -15.29 -14.08 2.75
CA VAL A 65 -14.17 -13.79 3.64
C VAL A 65 -14.66 -13.08 4.92
N GLU A 66 -14.27 -13.57 6.09
CA GLU A 66 -14.71 -13.05 7.38
C GLU A 66 -14.06 -11.72 7.75
N ARG A 67 -12.78 -11.53 7.38
CA ARG A 67 -12.02 -10.32 7.62
C ARG A 67 -11.11 -10.03 6.43
N TYR A 68 -11.17 -8.80 5.95
CA TYR A 68 -10.34 -8.32 4.85
C TYR A 68 -9.54 -7.10 5.30
N LEU A 69 -8.22 -7.17 5.29
CA LEU A 69 -7.36 -6.01 5.54
C LEU A 69 -6.97 -5.36 4.24
N TYR A 70 -7.36 -4.10 4.08
CA TYR A 70 -6.98 -3.25 2.95
C TYR A 70 -5.79 -2.37 3.33
N THR A 71 -4.67 -2.56 2.66
CA THR A 71 -3.49 -1.71 2.85
C THR A 71 -3.57 -0.51 1.93
N SER A 72 -3.96 0.62 2.51
CA SER A 72 -3.90 1.94 1.87
C SER A 72 -2.49 2.52 1.98
N THR A 73 -2.32 3.83 2.09
CA THR A 73 -1.03 4.50 2.14
C THR A 73 -1.14 5.90 2.74
N ILE A 74 -0.07 6.40 3.35
CA ILE A 74 0.04 7.81 3.74
C ILE A 74 -0.08 8.76 2.53
N GLY A 75 0.23 8.30 1.30
CA GLY A 75 0.09 9.08 0.06
C GLY A 75 -1.35 9.44 -0.31
N VAL A 76 -2.36 8.93 0.40
CA VAL A 76 -3.76 9.36 0.25
C VAL A 76 -4.00 10.75 0.84
N TYR A 77 -3.14 11.25 1.71
CA TYR A 77 -3.26 12.58 2.30
C TYR A 77 -2.66 13.67 1.42
N SER A 78 -3.21 14.88 1.50
CA SER A 78 -2.53 16.08 1.05
C SER A 78 -1.35 16.40 1.99
N PRO A 79 -0.26 17.00 1.51
CA PRO A 79 0.82 17.43 2.37
C PRO A 79 0.32 18.32 3.51
N ALA A 80 0.67 17.97 4.73
CA ALA A 80 0.31 18.70 5.95
C ALA A 80 1.37 18.44 7.03
N GLU A 81 1.42 19.30 8.04
CA GLU A 81 2.29 19.11 9.21
C GLU A 81 1.80 17.96 10.08
N VAL A 82 0.47 17.83 10.23
CA VAL A 82 -0.19 16.72 10.92
C VAL A 82 -1.26 16.15 10.02
N PHE A 83 -1.33 14.83 9.89
CA PHE A 83 -2.38 14.13 9.15
C PHE A 83 -3.49 13.70 10.09
N TYR A 84 -4.73 14.09 9.75
CA TYR A 84 -5.93 13.60 10.40
C TYR A 84 -6.65 12.63 9.49
N GLU A 85 -7.14 11.53 10.02
CA GLU A 85 -7.75 10.45 9.21
C GLU A 85 -8.92 10.93 8.33
N ASP A 86 -9.74 11.84 8.86
CA ASP A 86 -10.90 12.40 8.13
C ASP A 86 -10.52 13.34 6.97
N ASP A 87 -9.31 13.85 6.93
CA ASP A 87 -8.87 14.78 5.88
C ASP A 87 -8.72 14.12 4.52
N VAL A 88 -8.67 12.80 4.47
CA VAL A 88 -8.62 12.03 3.21
C VAL A 88 -9.78 12.42 2.29
N TRP A 89 -10.95 12.67 2.82
CA TRP A 89 -12.14 13.00 2.03
C TRP A 89 -12.39 14.50 1.83
N ARG A 90 -11.55 15.35 2.41
CA ARG A 90 -11.63 16.82 2.31
C ARG A 90 -10.54 17.41 1.44
N THR A 91 -9.52 16.63 1.11
CA THR A 91 -8.32 17.06 0.39
C THR A 91 -8.03 16.14 -0.79
N PHE A 92 -7.09 16.52 -1.65
CA PHE A 92 -6.58 15.66 -2.71
C PHE A 92 -5.37 14.85 -2.20
N PRO A 93 -5.06 13.69 -2.79
CA PRO A 93 -3.81 12.99 -2.55
C PRO A 93 -2.59 13.87 -2.84
N SER A 94 -1.46 13.58 -2.18
CA SER A 94 -0.19 14.23 -2.50
C SER A 94 0.09 14.21 -4.01
N GLU A 95 0.56 15.32 -4.57
CA GLU A 95 0.96 15.38 -5.99
C GLU A 95 2.06 14.37 -6.34
N ASN A 96 2.97 14.11 -5.39
CA ASN A 96 4.04 13.12 -5.58
C ASN A 96 3.52 11.68 -5.67
N ASP A 97 2.40 11.38 -4.99
CA ASP A 97 1.74 10.07 -4.95
C ASP A 97 0.37 10.09 -5.63
N ARG A 98 0.10 11.10 -6.46
CA ARG A 98 -1.22 11.39 -7.03
C ARG A 98 -1.95 10.14 -7.54
N PHE A 99 -1.33 9.40 -8.44
CA PHE A 99 -1.97 8.24 -9.05
C PHE A 99 -2.15 7.07 -8.08
N ALA A 100 -1.11 6.77 -7.29
CA ALA A 100 -1.19 5.73 -6.26
C ALA A 100 -2.19 6.11 -5.15
N GLY A 101 -2.17 7.36 -4.69
CA GLY A 101 -3.09 7.88 -3.69
C GLY A 101 -4.54 7.78 -4.14
N TRP A 102 -4.86 8.17 -5.38
CA TRP A 102 -6.21 8.01 -5.92
C TRP A 102 -6.62 6.55 -6.06
N ALA A 103 -5.75 5.68 -6.56
CA ALA A 103 -6.04 4.26 -6.66
C ALA A 103 -6.33 3.63 -5.29
N LYS A 104 -5.63 4.06 -4.24
CA LYS A 104 -5.87 3.59 -2.87
C LYS A 104 -7.16 4.18 -2.27
N ARG A 105 -7.47 5.47 -2.50
CA ARG A 105 -8.76 6.06 -2.11
C ARG A 105 -9.95 5.35 -2.75
N MET A 106 -9.83 4.90 -4.00
CA MET A 106 -10.91 4.14 -4.66
C MET A 106 -11.22 2.83 -3.94
N GLY A 107 -10.22 2.14 -3.43
CA GLY A 107 -10.45 0.93 -2.61
C GLY A 107 -11.09 1.24 -1.25
N GLU A 108 -10.73 2.35 -0.59
CA GLU A 108 -11.40 2.80 0.63
C GLU A 108 -12.88 3.14 0.36
N LEU A 109 -13.16 3.83 -0.74
CA LEU A 109 -14.52 4.16 -1.16
C LEU A 109 -15.33 2.91 -1.55
N GLN A 110 -14.69 1.91 -2.17
CA GLN A 110 -15.31 0.62 -2.45
C GLN A 110 -15.73 -0.10 -1.17
N ALA A 111 -14.90 -0.08 -0.13
CA ALA A 111 -15.24 -0.68 1.16
C ALA A 111 -16.47 -0.01 1.78
N GLU A 112 -16.56 1.32 1.71
CA GLU A 112 -17.75 2.07 2.17
C GLU A 112 -19.00 1.71 1.36
N ALA A 113 -18.89 1.66 0.03
CA ALA A 113 -19.99 1.28 -0.84
C ALA A 113 -20.50 -0.14 -0.54
N TYR A 114 -19.60 -1.08 -0.28
CA TYR A 114 -19.97 -2.47 0.04
C TYR A 114 -20.63 -2.59 1.42
N LYS A 115 -20.21 -1.79 2.38
CA LYS A 115 -20.86 -1.69 3.69
C LYS A 115 -22.31 -1.19 3.53
N ILE A 116 -22.53 -0.16 2.71
CA ILE A 116 -23.84 0.45 2.50
C ILE A 116 -24.77 -0.49 1.74
N GLU A 117 -24.32 -1.04 0.62
CA GLU A 117 -25.18 -1.81 -0.30
C GLU A 117 -25.39 -3.24 0.14
N TYR A 118 -24.31 -3.92 0.55
CA TYR A 118 -24.33 -5.35 0.87
C TYR A 118 -24.31 -5.67 2.37
N GLY A 119 -24.18 -4.64 3.23
CA GLY A 119 -23.96 -4.84 4.65
C GLY A 119 -22.62 -5.54 4.95
N TRP A 120 -21.69 -5.55 4.00
CA TRP A 120 -20.40 -6.22 4.12
C TRP A 120 -19.39 -5.31 4.84
N ASP A 121 -19.51 -5.27 6.18
CA ASP A 121 -18.64 -4.50 7.09
C ASP A 121 -17.47 -5.37 7.59
N LYS A 122 -16.66 -5.87 6.66
CA LYS A 122 -15.57 -6.83 6.93
C LYS A 122 -14.21 -6.26 6.59
N VAL A 123 -14.15 -5.01 6.11
CA VAL A 123 -12.93 -4.38 5.64
C VAL A 123 -12.32 -3.51 6.74
N SER A 124 -11.11 -3.85 7.14
CA SER A 124 -10.27 -2.99 7.97
C SER A 124 -9.25 -2.27 7.09
N ILE A 125 -9.11 -0.96 7.25
CA ILE A 125 -8.23 -0.13 6.44
C ILE A 125 -7.04 0.34 7.28
N VAL A 126 -5.83 0.16 6.77
CA VAL A 126 -4.61 0.71 7.37
C VAL A 126 -3.88 1.62 6.37
N ARG A 127 -3.35 2.75 6.85
CA ARG A 127 -2.61 3.74 6.06
C ARG A 127 -1.19 3.87 6.63
N PRO A 128 -0.30 2.89 6.37
CA PRO A 128 1.04 2.92 6.93
C PRO A 128 1.84 4.11 6.39
N ALA A 129 2.74 4.63 7.22
CA ALA A 129 3.74 5.63 6.85
C ALA A 129 4.81 5.02 5.92
N ASN A 130 6.02 5.57 5.89
CA ASN A 130 7.10 5.01 5.07
C ASN A 130 7.65 3.74 5.73
N VAL A 131 7.21 2.60 5.23
CA VAL A 131 7.62 1.29 5.77
C VAL A 131 9.01 0.94 5.28
N TYR A 132 9.87 0.46 6.17
CA TYR A 132 11.19 -0.07 5.88
C TYR A 132 11.44 -1.36 6.66
N GLY A 133 12.37 -2.18 6.19
CA GLY A 133 12.74 -3.41 6.91
C GLY A 133 13.53 -4.39 6.06
N PRO A 134 13.77 -5.60 6.59
CA PRO A 134 14.38 -6.69 5.83
C PRO A 134 13.60 -7.01 4.56
N TYR A 135 14.33 -7.44 3.53
CA TYR A 135 13.78 -7.80 2.21
C TYR A 135 13.24 -6.62 1.39
N ASP A 136 13.51 -5.37 1.78
CA ASP A 136 13.20 -4.21 0.94
C ASP A 136 14.05 -4.22 -0.35
N ASN A 137 13.69 -3.38 -1.31
CA ASN A 137 14.46 -3.23 -2.53
C ASN A 137 15.69 -2.35 -2.30
N PHE A 138 16.88 -2.94 -2.41
CA PHE A 138 18.16 -2.23 -2.29
C PHE A 138 18.79 -1.86 -3.63
N ASP A 139 18.09 -2.03 -4.76
CA ASP A 139 18.55 -1.56 -6.06
C ASP A 139 18.64 -0.03 -6.09
N PRO A 140 19.83 0.58 -6.29
CA PRO A 140 20.02 2.02 -6.21
C PRO A 140 19.12 2.85 -7.15
N GLU A 141 18.69 2.27 -8.26
CA GLU A 141 17.82 2.94 -9.22
C GLU A 141 16.35 3.01 -8.76
N ASN A 142 15.93 2.06 -7.94
CA ASN A 142 14.52 1.87 -7.56
C ASN A 142 14.27 1.85 -6.05
N ALA A 143 15.32 1.85 -5.25
CA ALA A 143 15.23 1.83 -3.79
C ALA A 143 14.60 3.10 -3.23
N MET A 144 13.82 2.92 -2.16
CA MET A 144 13.37 4.03 -1.32
C MET A 144 14.55 4.58 -0.50
N VAL A 145 14.34 5.71 0.20
CA VAL A 145 15.43 6.46 0.83
C VAL A 145 16.25 5.64 1.84
N ILE A 146 15.62 4.90 2.76
CA ILE A 146 16.35 4.12 3.78
C ILE A 146 17.18 3.00 3.16
N PRO A 147 16.62 2.06 2.35
CA PRO A 147 17.43 1.02 1.74
C PRO A 147 18.51 1.57 0.80
N SER A 148 18.24 2.67 0.09
CA SER A 148 19.23 3.33 -0.76
C SER A 148 20.42 3.87 0.06
N LEU A 149 20.15 4.58 1.15
CA LEU A 149 21.22 5.12 2.00
C LEU A 149 22.03 4.00 2.68
N ILE A 150 21.37 2.95 3.16
CA ILE A 150 22.05 1.79 3.74
C ILE A 150 23.00 1.15 2.72
N LYS A 151 22.50 0.88 1.50
CA LYS A 151 23.29 0.25 0.43
C LYS A 151 24.51 1.10 0.08
N ARG A 152 24.34 2.41 -0.14
CA ARG A 152 25.40 3.34 -0.50
C ARG A 152 26.44 3.48 0.60
N ALA A 153 26.00 3.52 1.87
CA ALA A 153 26.93 3.53 3.02
C ALA A 153 27.75 2.24 3.09
N LEU A 154 27.13 1.08 2.90
CA LEU A 154 27.82 -0.22 2.89
C LEU A 154 28.77 -0.38 1.69
N ASP A 155 28.45 0.23 0.56
CA ASP A 155 29.33 0.27 -0.62
C ASP A 155 30.52 1.24 -0.46
N GLY A 156 30.60 1.95 0.66
CA GLY A 156 31.72 2.81 1.00
C GLY A 156 31.62 4.21 0.39
N GLU A 157 30.45 4.68 -0.02
CA GLU A 157 30.28 6.06 -0.51
C GLU A 157 30.72 7.08 0.55
N ASN A 158 31.71 7.90 0.22
CA ASN A 158 32.28 8.91 1.12
C ASN A 158 32.68 10.17 0.34
N PRO A 159 32.09 11.35 0.59
CA PRO A 159 30.98 11.56 1.55
C PRO A 159 29.66 10.92 1.09
N LEU A 160 28.83 10.44 2.02
CA LEU A 160 27.48 9.98 1.73
C LEU A 160 26.61 11.20 1.40
N VAL A 161 26.26 11.35 0.12
CA VAL A 161 25.46 12.49 -0.36
C VAL A 161 23.98 12.22 -0.16
N VAL A 162 23.29 13.06 0.59
CA VAL A 162 21.84 13.02 0.80
C VAL A 162 21.20 14.19 0.05
N TRP A 163 20.10 13.92 -0.66
CA TRP A 163 19.41 14.95 -1.41
C TRP A 163 18.61 15.87 -0.49
N GLY A 164 18.59 17.17 -0.84
CA GLY A 164 17.93 18.22 -0.08
C GLY A 164 18.87 18.89 0.92
N ASP A 165 18.28 19.72 1.75
CA ASP A 165 18.98 20.52 2.76
C ASP A 165 18.88 19.95 4.19
N GLY A 166 18.24 18.80 4.36
CA GLY A 166 18.01 18.15 5.65
C GLY A 166 16.77 18.65 6.41
N SER A 167 16.00 19.57 5.83
CA SER A 167 14.77 20.08 6.47
C SER A 167 13.57 19.14 6.34
N GLN A 168 13.66 18.12 5.46
CA GLN A 168 12.57 17.21 5.19
C GLN A 168 12.26 16.31 6.40
N ILE A 169 11.05 16.39 6.90
CA ILE A 169 10.54 15.51 7.94
C ILE A 169 9.82 14.32 7.29
N ARG A 170 10.13 13.12 7.75
CA ARG A 170 9.49 11.87 7.29
C ARG A 170 9.22 10.99 8.49
N ASP A 171 8.05 10.37 8.47
CA ASP A 171 7.68 9.32 9.42
C ASP A 171 8.05 7.96 8.83
N PHE A 172 8.81 7.17 9.59
CA PHE A 172 9.24 5.83 9.21
C PHE A 172 8.77 4.81 10.24
N ILE A 173 8.28 3.67 9.75
CA ILE A 173 7.83 2.57 10.59
C ILE A 173 8.47 1.26 10.13
N HIS A 174 8.92 0.45 11.08
CA HIS A 174 9.48 -0.87 10.75
C HIS A 174 8.39 -1.86 10.30
N ALA A 175 8.71 -2.71 9.33
CA ALA A 175 7.75 -3.64 8.74
C ALA A 175 7.13 -4.61 9.77
N GLU A 176 7.88 -5.02 10.80
CA GLU A 176 7.33 -5.87 11.88
C GLU A 176 6.27 -5.14 12.72
N ASP A 177 6.45 -3.84 12.97
CA ASP A 177 5.47 -3.06 13.72
C ASP A 177 4.19 -2.82 12.89
N VAL A 178 4.37 -2.62 11.58
CA VAL A 178 3.22 -2.61 10.65
C VAL A 178 2.47 -3.93 10.68
N ALA A 179 3.18 -5.07 10.61
CA ALA A 179 2.56 -6.39 10.65
C ALA A 179 1.81 -6.64 11.96
N ARG A 180 2.38 -6.24 13.10
CA ARG A 180 1.69 -6.31 14.41
C ARG A 180 0.44 -5.45 14.43
N GLY A 181 0.53 -4.21 13.93
CA GLY A 181 -0.62 -3.31 13.81
C GLY A 181 -1.73 -3.91 12.95
N MET A 182 -1.39 -4.50 11.81
CA MET A 182 -2.33 -5.17 10.91
C MET A 182 -3.06 -6.35 11.59
N LEU A 183 -2.33 -7.18 12.36
CA LEU A 183 -2.94 -8.26 13.13
C LEU A 183 -3.92 -7.73 14.17
N LEU A 184 -3.52 -6.72 14.95
CA LEU A 184 -4.38 -6.11 15.97
C LEU A 184 -5.66 -5.48 15.39
N VAL A 185 -5.58 -4.92 14.19
CA VAL A 185 -6.74 -4.33 13.50
C VAL A 185 -7.72 -5.40 13.05
N LEU A 186 -7.24 -6.58 12.64
CA LEU A 186 -8.12 -7.69 12.24
C LEU A 186 -8.76 -8.41 13.43
N GLU A 187 -8.15 -8.37 14.61
CA GLU A 187 -8.70 -9.00 15.83
C GLU A 187 -9.89 -8.23 16.41
N LYS A 188 -10.07 -6.97 16.02
CA LYS A 188 -11.17 -6.10 16.51
C LYS A 188 -12.34 -6.10 15.55
#